data_cdd8a3f45217f104ef5089e9e3e5ac9b
#
_entry.id   cdd8a3f45217f104ef5089e9e3e5ac9b
#
_cell.length_a   1.000
_cell.length_b   1.000
_cell.length_c   1.000
_cell.angle_alpha   90.00
_cell.angle_beta   90.00
_cell.angle_gamma   90.00
#
_symmetry.space_group_name_H-M   'P 1'
#
loop_
_entity.id
_entity.type
_entity.pdbx_description
1 polymer ?
#
loop_
_entity_poly.entity_id
_entity_poly.type
_entity_poly.pdbx_seq_one_letter_code
_entity_poly.pdbx_strand_id
1 'polypeptide(L)'
;MPEFTCQQCGASFTLPEDVAQRYPGWTPKQCRACKNGGQQPVEEDLPVAKVLERHHGGPQDGVFTDGSAHPNPGQGGWGAVYVVGGEIVDQAYGSEPRTTNNRMELTALLHGFDLVPLGTPTTVYSDSNLCVRMINEWARGWAANGWRRKAGPIANLDLVQALYAKAQQRPELRLRWIRAHEGSRWNEYADALSTAYRRSVL
;
A
#
# COMPACT_ATOMS: atom_id res chain seq x y z
N MET A 1 33.51 5.97 -20.26
CA MET A 1 32.08 6.18 -20.54
C MET A 1 31.56 7.27 -19.61
N PRO A 2 30.75 8.23 -20.06
CA PRO A 2 30.22 9.27 -19.18
C PRO A 2 29.30 8.63 -18.12
N GLU A 3 29.49 9.03 -16.88
CA GLU A 3 28.70 8.64 -15.74
C GLU A 3 27.58 9.66 -15.51
N PHE A 4 26.37 9.19 -15.25
CA PHE A 4 25.17 10.01 -15.01
C PHE A 4 24.57 9.71 -13.65
N THR A 5 23.97 10.70 -13.03
CA THR A 5 23.22 10.52 -11.79
C THR A 5 21.72 10.51 -12.07
N CYS A 6 21.03 9.49 -11.63
CA CYS A 6 19.59 9.37 -11.77
C CYS A 6 18.88 10.45 -10.92
N GLN A 7 18.06 11.28 -11.55
CA GLN A 7 17.31 12.33 -10.84
C GLN A 7 16.20 11.79 -9.94
N GLN A 8 15.81 10.52 -10.11
CA GLN A 8 14.74 9.89 -9.34
C GLN A 8 15.27 9.12 -8.12
N CYS A 9 16.38 8.38 -8.23
CA CYS A 9 16.89 7.53 -7.16
C CYS A 9 18.32 7.89 -6.69
N GLY A 10 18.96 8.90 -7.28
CA GLY A 10 20.30 9.32 -6.92
C GLY A 10 21.43 8.37 -7.35
N ALA A 11 21.12 7.19 -7.88
CA ALA A 11 22.13 6.21 -8.26
C ALA A 11 22.94 6.66 -9.49
N SER A 12 24.25 6.44 -9.44
CA SER A 12 25.12 6.60 -10.61
C SER A 12 24.91 5.44 -11.58
N PHE A 13 24.93 5.75 -12.88
CA PHE A 13 24.80 4.76 -13.95
C PHE A 13 25.51 5.21 -15.22
N THR A 14 25.88 4.27 -16.08
CA THR A 14 26.46 4.51 -17.39
C THR A 14 25.52 4.07 -18.49
N LEU A 15 25.62 4.68 -19.67
CA LEU A 15 24.90 4.22 -20.85
C LEU A 15 25.70 3.12 -21.56
N PRO A 16 25.01 2.09 -22.11
CA PRO A 16 25.60 1.18 -23.06
C PRO A 16 26.21 1.95 -24.25
N GLU A 17 27.32 1.47 -24.77
CA GLU A 17 28.10 2.19 -25.78
C GLU A 17 27.32 2.42 -27.10
N ASP A 18 26.51 1.45 -27.50
CA ASP A 18 25.59 1.51 -28.62
C ASP A 18 24.52 2.60 -28.46
N VAL A 19 24.04 2.84 -27.24
CA VAL A 19 23.06 3.89 -26.93
C VAL A 19 23.73 5.27 -26.95
N ALA A 20 24.93 5.38 -26.38
CA ALA A 20 25.68 6.62 -26.34
C ALA A 20 26.07 7.07 -27.76
N GLN A 21 26.45 6.14 -28.64
CA GLN A 21 26.78 6.41 -30.06
C GLN A 21 25.54 6.80 -30.88
N ARG A 22 24.37 6.17 -30.59
CA ARG A 22 23.13 6.45 -31.35
C ARG A 22 22.52 7.81 -31.03
N TYR A 23 22.78 8.33 -29.83
CA TYR A 23 22.22 9.59 -29.37
C TYR A 23 23.32 10.51 -28.77
N PRO A 24 24.21 11.04 -29.59
CA PRO A 24 25.29 11.91 -29.15
C PRO A 24 24.74 13.19 -28.52
N GLY A 25 25.23 13.51 -27.31
CA GLY A 25 24.78 14.69 -26.53
C GLY A 25 23.49 14.52 -25.73
N TRP A 26 22.86 13.35 -25.79
CA TRP A 26 21.71 13.08 -24.94
C TRP A 26 22.13 12.78 -23.50
N THR A 27 21.52 13.48 -22.54
CA THR A 27 21.73 13.29 -21.11
C THR A 27 20.50 12.60 -20.48
N PRO A 28 20.60 11.32 -20.11
CA PRO A 28 19.48 10.62 -19.49
C PRO A 28 19.19 11.16 -18.08
N LYS A 29 17.94 11.46 -17.81
CA LYS A 29 17.49 11.95 -16.49
C LYS A 29 17.23 10.83 -15.48
N GLN A 30 17.01 9.60 -15.96
CA GLN A 30 16.66 8.45 -15.14
C GLN A 30 17.48 7.23 -15.55
N CYS A 31 17.88 6.42 -14.58
CA CYS A 31 18.48 5.11 -14.84
C CYS A 31 17.45 4.15 -15.45
N ARG A 32 17.93 3.07 -16.06
CA ARG A 32 17.07 2.07 -16.71
C ARG A 32 16.07 1.43 -15.74
N ALA A 33 16.47 1.20 -14.49
CA ALA A 33 15.61 0.68 -13.45
C ALA A 33 14.42 1.64 -13.19
N CYS A 34 14.64 2.92 -12.95
CA CYS A 34 13.60 3.91 -12.72
C CYS A 34 12.70 4.13 -13.95
N LYS A 35 13.28 4.12 -15.16
CA LYS A 35 12.51 4.28 -16.40
C LYS A 35 11.56 3.11 -16.68
N ASN A 36 11.91 1.91 -16.26
CA ASN A 36 11.11 0.69 -16.44
C ASN A 36 10.16 0.39 -15.25
N GLY A 37 9.82 1.40 -14.43
CA GLY A 37 9.00 1.21 -13.22
C GLY A 37 9.77 0.51 -12.11
N GLY A 38 11.11 0.46 -12.21
CA GLY A 38 11.99 -0.17 -11.25
C GLY A 38 12.27 0.73 -10.06
N GLN A 39 12.24 0.09 -8.96
CA GLN A 39 12.71 0.41 -7.60
C GLN A 39 13.00 1.90 -7.37
N GLN A 40 12.03 2.58 -6.80
CA GLN A 40 12.35 3.61 -5.82
C GLN A 40 13.41 3.02 -4.87
N PRO A 41 14.39 3.81 -4.38
CA PRO A 41 15.20 3.38 -3.25
C PRO A 41 14.19 2.78 -2.27
N VAL A 42 14.42 1.56 -1.82
CA VAL A 42 13.63 0.99 -0.73
C VAL A 42 13.81 2.03 0.38
N GLU A 43 12.79 2.82 0.61
CA GLU A 43 12.76 3.73 1.75
C GLU A 43 13.04 2.81 2.93
N GLU A 44 14.10 3.10 3.66
CA GLU A 44 14.64 2.18 4.68
C GLU A 44 13.45 1.76 5.53
N ASP A 45 13.08 0.48 5.53
CA ASP A 45 11.91 -0.04 6.25
C ASP A 45 12.04 0.35 7.73
N LEU A 46 11.48 1.52 8.07
CA LEU A 46 11.65 2.12 9.39
C LEU A 46 10.87 1.31 10.43
N PRO A 47 11.46 1.02 11.59
CA PRO A 47 10.70 0.52 12.72
C PRO A 47 9.58 1.51 13.10
N VAL A 48 8.45 0.99 13.54
CA VAL A 48 7.26 1.80 13.92
C VAL A 48 7.57 2.94 14.89
N ALA A 49 8.52 2.73 15.83
CA ALA A 49 8.95 3.77 16.76
C ALA A 49 9.57 4.99 16.02
N LYS A 50 10.42 4.75 15.03
CA LYS A 50 11.04 5.82 14.23
C LYS A 50 10.03 6.52 13.32
N VAL A 51 9.01 5.83 12.84
CA VAL A 51 7.91 6.43 12.08
C VAL A 51 7.18 7.46 12.94
N LEU A 52 6.86 7.11 14.19
CA LEU A 52 6.17 8.01 15.13
C LEU A 52 7.00 9.25 15.49
N GLU A 53 8.33 9.15 15.47
CA GLU A 53 9.22 10.29 15.68
C GLU A 53 9.32 11.22 14.46
N ARG A 54 9.21 10.66 13.25
CA ARG A 54 9.44 11.37 11.97
C ARG A 54 8.17 12.03 11.42
N HIS A 55 7.02 11.38 11.56
CA HIS A 55 5.78 11.76 10.90
C HIS A 55 4.74 12.25 11.91
N HIS A 56 4.14 13.42 11.63
CA HIS A 56 3.18 14.07 12.53
C HIS A 56 1.91 14.55 11.82
N GLY A 57 1.87 14.44 10.48
CA GLY A 57 0.76 14.91 9.66
C GLY A 57 -0.41 13.92 9.54
N GLY A 58 -1.43 14.34 8.80
CA GLY A 58 -2.59 13.52 8.46
C GLY A 58 -3.67 13.42 9.53
N PRO A 59 -4.72 12.64 9.28
CA PRO A 59 -5.79 12.37 10.25
C PRO A 59 -5.23 11.71 11.52
N GLN A 60 -5.78 12.09 12.69
CA GLN A 60 -5.37 11.55 13.99
C GLN A 60 -6.38 10.56 14.57
N ASP A 61 -7.47 10.28 13.83
CA ASP A 61 -8.52 9.34 14.19
C ASP A 61 -8.84 8.45 13.00
N GLY A 62 -9.10 7.17 13.26
CA GLY A 62 -9.51 6.21 12.26
C GLY A 62 -8.68 4.96 12.23
N VAL A 63 -8.92 4.12 11.25
CA VAL A 63 -8.09 2.94 10.96
C VAL A 63 -7.23 3.26 9.73
N PHE A 64 -5.97 2.90 9.78
CA PHE A 64 -5.03 3.05 8.67
C PHE A 64 -4.51 1.69 8.28
N THR A 65 -4.49 1.40 6.99
CA THR A 65 -4.14 0.07 6.48
C THR A 65 -3.17 0.18 5.32
N ASP A 66 -2.24 -0.76 5.26
CA ASP A 66 -1.29 -0.90 4.16
C ASP A 66 -0.95 -2.36 3.88
N GLY A 67 -0.56 -2.65 2.65
CA GLY A 67 -0.17 -3.99 2.22
C GLY A 67 0.92 -3.98 1.17
N SER A 68 1.99 -4.74 1.41
CA SER A 68 3.15 -4.78 0.52
C SER A 68 3.57 -6.22 0.18
N ALA A 69 4.22 -6.39 -0.96
CA ALA A 69 4.91 -7.63 -1.34
C ALA A 69 6.18 -7.29 -2.11
N HIS A 70 7.28 -7.94 -1.75
CA HIS A 70 8.54 -7.77 -2.46
C HIS A 70 9.34 -9.08 -2.55
N PRO A 71 9.73 -9.52 -3.80
CA PRO A 71 9.25 -8.99 -5.07
C PRO A 71 7.72 -9.13 -5.21
N ASN A 72 7.11 -8.44 -6.16
CA ASN A 72 5.67 -8.54 -6.40
C ASN A 72 5.38 -9.24 -7.76
N PRO A 73 4.92 -10.52 -7.77
CA PRO A 73 4.54 -11.35 -6.63
C PRO A 73 5.73 -11.91 -5.84
N GLY A 74 5.55 -12.13 -4.53
CA GLY A 74 6.57 -12.70 -3.63
C GLY A 74 6.12 -12.75 -2.18
N GLN A 75 7.06 -12.75 -1.24
CA GLN A 75 6.73 -12.61 0.17
C GLN A 75 6.15 -11.21 0.41
N GLY A 76 5.11 -11.13 1.23
CA GLY A 76 4.47 -9.87 1.55
C GLY A 76 3.92 -9.83 2.96
N GLY A 77 3.49 -8.64 3.38
CA GLY A 77 2.85 -8.43 4.65
C GLY A 77 1.76 -7.36 4.56
N TRP A 78 1.01 -7.28 5.61
CA TRP A 78 -0.07 -6.33 5.79
C TRP A 78 -0.03 -5.73 7.19
N GLY A 79 -0.52 -4.51 7.32
CA GLY A 79 -0.63 -3.81 8.59
C GLY A 79 -1.91 -3.01 8.68
N ALA A 80 -2.48 -2.96 9.89
CA ALA A 80 -3.62 -2.14 10.22
C ALA A 80 -3.45 -1.57 11.64
N VAL A 81 -3.78 -0.29 11.83
CA VAL A 81 -3.74 0.37 13.14
C VAL A 81 -5.02 1.18 13.33
N TYR A 82 -5.65 1.02 14.48
CA TYR A 82 -6.81 1.81 14.92
C TYR A 82 -6.36 2.87 15.93
N VAL A 83 -6.70 4.12 15.63
CA VAL A 83 -6.24 5.29 16.36
C VAL A 83 -7.41 6.16 16.76
N VAL A 84 -7.40 6.64 18.00
CA VAL A 84 -8.37 7.58 18.53
C VAL A 84 -7.63 8.68 19.30
N GLY A 85 -7.88 9.94 18.94
CA GLY A 85 -7.21 11.08 19.56
C GLY A 85 -5.69 11.09 19.41
N GLY A 86 -5.17 10.48 18.34
CA GLY A 86 -3.72 10.38 18.14
C GLY A 86 -3.03 9.27 18.95
N GLU A 87 -3.79 8.40 19.61
CA GLU A 87 -3.27 7.27 20.40
C GLU A 87 -3.70 5.95 19.76
N ILE A 88 -2.79 4.98 19.75
CA ILE A 88 -3.07 3.63 19.25
C ILE A 88 -3.99 2.91 20.22
N VAL A 89 -5.18 2.52 19.74
CA VAL A 89 -6.15 1.72 20.48
C VAL A 89 -5.91 0.24 20.24
N ASP A 90 -5.70 -0.14 18.99
CA ASP A 90 -5.45 -1.53 18.60
C ASP A 90 -4.68 -1.58 17.27
N GLN A 91 -3.99 -2.69 17.03
CA GLN A 91 -3.28 -2.92 15.78
C GLN A 91 -3.18 -4.40 15.45
N ALA A 92 -3.07 -4.70 14.17
CA ALA A 92 -2.84 -6.04 13.67
C ALA A 92 -1.91 -6.00 12.45
N TYR A 93 -1.09 -7.02 12.30
CA TYR A 93 -0.22 -7.19 11.14
C TYR A 93 0.10 -8.67 10.93
N GLY A 94 0.53 -8.99 9.74
CA GLY A 94 0.89 -10.36 9.41
C GLY A 94 1.61 -10.45 8.07
N SER A 95 1.98 -11.67 7.69
CA SER A 95 2.72 -11.91 6.45
C SER A 95 2.29 -13.19 5.74
N GLU A 96 2.53 -13.22 4.42
CA GLU A 96 2.30 -14.35 3.54
C GLU A 96 3.58 -14.67 2.76
N PRO A 97 3.98 -15.94 2.65
CA PRO A 97 5.22 -16.33 1.98
C PRO A 97 5.17 -16.11 0.47
N ARG A 98 3.97 -16.06 -0.13
CA ARG A 98 3.77 -15.82 -1.55
C ARG A 98 2.44 -15.12 -1.82
N THR A 99 2.53 -13.86 -2.17
CA THR A 99 1.35 -12.99 -2.33
C THR A 99 1.62 -11.87 -3.36
N THR A 100 0.74 -10.88 -3.41
CA THR A 100 0.86 -9.66 -4.21
C THR A 100 0.49 -8.44 -3.38
N ASN A 101 0.97 -7.25 -3.75
CA ASN A 101 0.59 -5.98 -3.11
C ASN A 101 -0.94 -5.89 -2.95
N ASN A 102 -1.68 -5.99 -4.04
CA ASN A 102 -3.16 -5.86 -3.99
C ASN A 102 -3.84 -6.88 -3.06
N ARG A 103 -3.28 -8.09 -2.91
CA ARG A 103 -3.82 -9.08 -1.99
C ARG A 103 -3.56 -8.67 -0.54
N MET A 104 -2.37 -8.15 -0.24
CA MET A 104 -2.02 -7.66 1.10
C MET A 104 -2.80 -6.42 1.48
N GLU A 105 -3.03 -5.50 0.56
CA GLU A 105 -3.91 -4.34 0.74
C GLU A 105 -5.34 -4.73 1.12
N LEU A 106 -5.94 -5.67 0.38
CA LEU A 106 -7.28 -6.18 0.71
C LEU A 106 -7.31 -6.91 2.05
N THR A 107 -6.23 -7.65 2.37
CA THR A 107 -6.09 -8.33 3.66
C THR A 107 -5.97 -7.32 4.80
N ALA A 108 -5.17 -6.27 4.64
CA ALA A 108 -5.05 -5.18 5.62
C ALA A 108 -6.40 -4.52 5.89
N LEU A 109 -7.16 -4.19 4.84
CA LEU A 109 -8.51 -3.64 4.97
C LEU A 109 -9.45 -4.57 5.72
N LEU A 110 -9.44 -5.87 5.40
CA LEU A 110 -10.30 -6.86 6.03
C LEU A 110 -10.06 -6.94 7.54
N HIS A 111 -8.79 -6.98 7.96
CA HIS A 111 -8.41 -6.97 9.38
C HIS A 111 -8.61 -5.59 10.03
N GLY A 112 -8.36 -4.51 9.30
CA GLY A 112 -8.60 -3.16 9.79
C GLY A 112 -10.06 -2.90 10.18
N PHE A 113 -11.02 -3.47 9.46
CA PHE A 113 -12.44 -3.43 9.83
C PHE A 113 -12.73 -4.15 11.16
N ASP A 114 -11.94 -5.19 11.50
CA ASP A 114 -12.10 -5.96 12.75
C ASP A 114 -11.60 -5.23 13.98
N LEU A 115 -10.66 -4.28 13.83
CA LEU A 115 -10.11 -3.51 14.95
C LEU A 115 -11.13 -2.56 15.58
N VAL A 116 -12.17 -2.17 14.82
CA VAL A 116 -13.15 -1.19 15.32
C VAL A 116 -14.28 -1.90 16.06
N PRO A 117 -14.59 -1.50 17.30
CA PRO A 117 -15.75 -2.01 18.02
C PRO A 117 -17.06 -1.82 17.25
N LEU A 118 -17.98 -2.77 17.36
CA LEU A 118 -19.27 -2.72 16.67
C LEU A 118 -20.04 -1.45 17.02
N GLY A 119 -20.63 -0.83 15.98
CA GLY A 119 -21.45 0.38 16.15
C GLY A 119 -20.65 1.67 16.33
N THR A 120 -19.30 1.63 16.24
CA THR A 120 -18.46 2.81 16.38
C THR A 120 -18.23 3.45 15.00
N PRO A 121 -18.78 4.66 14.73
CA PRO A 121 -18.53 5.36 13.47
C PRO A 121 -17.06 5.68 13.29
N THR A 122 -16.43 5.12 12.26
CA THR A 122 -15.00 5.27 12.03
C THR A 122 -14.68 5.37 10.54
N THR A 123 -13.68 6.18 10.19
CA THR A 123 -13.11 6.18 8.84
C THR A 123 -11.96 5.19 8.77
N VAL A 124 -12.00 4.33 7.76
CA VAL A 124 -10.90 3.41 7.42
C VAL A 124 -10.16 3.97 6.22
N TYR A 125 -8.87 4.18 6.35
CA TYR A 125 -7.99 4.76 5.34
C TYR A 125 -7.11 3.69 4.72
N SER A 126 -6.95 3.74 3.41
CA SER A 126 -5.96 2.98 2.65
C SER A 126 -5.43 3.87 1.52
N ASP A 127 -4.16 3.74 1.20
CA ASP A 127 -3.55 4.43 0.06
C ASP A 127 -3.69 3.63 -1.26
N SER A 128 -4.22 2.42 -1.20
CA SER A 128 -4.62 1.66 -2.37
C SER A 128 -5.91 2.20 -3.00
N ASN A 129 -5.78 3.19 -3.88
CA ASN A 129 -6.93 3.71 -4.61
C ASN A 129 -7.73 2.62 -5.33
N LEU A 130 -7.03 1.60 -5.85
CA LEU A 130 -7.66 0.45 -6.49
C LEU A 130 -8.59 -0.30 -5.53
N CYS A 131 -8.12 -0.64 -4.33
CA CYS A 131 -8.89 -1.40 -3.34
C CYS A 131 -10.08 -0.57 -2.82
N VAL A 132 -9.87 0.71 -2.53
CA VAL A 132 -10.94 1.62 -2.10
C VAL A 132 -12.05 1.73 -3.15
N ARG A 133 -11.69 1.96 -4.42
CA ARG A 133 -12.67 2.03 -5.51
C ARG A 133 -13.35 0.70 -5.77
N MET A 134 -12.62 -0.39 -5.63
CA MET A 134 -13.15 -1.73 -5.81
C MET A 134 -14.35 -1.98 -4.87
N ILE A 135 -14.23 -1.61 -3.62
CA ILE A 135 -15.27 -1.79 -2.61
C ILE A 135 -16.38 -0.74 -2.72
N ASN A 136 -16.02 0.53 -2.85
CA ASN A 136 -16.99 1.62 -2.82
C ASN A 136 -17.80 1.76 -4.11
N GLU A 137 -17.17 1.47 -5.28
CA GLU A 137 -17.78 1.75 -6.59
C GLU A 137 -18.20 0.49 -7.33
N TRP A 138 -17.35 -0.56 -7.34
CA TRP A 138 -17.53 -1.67 -8.28
C TRP A 138 -18.17 -2.91 -7.69
N ALA A 139 -17.85 -3.24 -6.43
CA ALA A 139 -18.28 -4.49 -5.80
C ALA A 139 -19.79 -4.66 -5.78
N ARG A 140 -20.57 -3.58 -5.58
CA ARG A 140 -22.05 -3.61 -5.65
C ARG A 140 -22.55 -4.11 -7.00
N GLY A 141 -21.99 -3.60 -8.09
CA GLY A 141 -22.37 -4.01 -9.45
C GLY A 141 -21.94 -5.45 -9.74
N TRP A 142 -20.77 -5.84 -9.26
CA TRP A 142 -20.30 -7.23 -9.42
C TRP A 142 -21.15 -8.20 -8.62
N ALA A 143 -21.52 -7.89 -7.40
CA ALA A 143 -22.36 -8.71 -6.56
C ALA A 143 -23.75 -8.91 -7.20
N ALA A 144 -24.37 -7.83 -7.70
CA ALA A 144 -25.64 -7.89 -8.42
C ALA A 144 -25.58 -8.73 -9.70
N ASN A 145 -24.40 -8.85 -10.32
CA ASN A 145 -24.14 -9.65 -11.53
C ASN A 145 -23.49 -11.01 -11.25
N GLY A 146 -23.68 -11.57 -10.06
CA GLY A 146 -23.12 -12.87 -9.67
C GLY A 146 -21.58 -12.92 -9.68
N TRP A 147 -20.93 -11.79 -9.33
CA TRP A 147 -19.47 -11.63 -9.28
C TRP A 147 -18.79 -11.85 -10.64
N ARG A 148 -19.45 -11.40 -11.71
CA ARG A 148 -18.97 -11.48 -13.08
C ARG A 148 -18.80 -10.10 -13.69
N ARG A 149 -17.78 -9.94 -14.56
CA ARG A 149 -17.56 -8.73 -15.34
C ARG A 149 -17.15 -9.10 -16.78
N LYS A 150 -17.44 -8.21 -17.75
CA LYS A 150 -17.10 -8.41 -19.17
C LYS A 150 -15.58 -8.50 -19.40
N ALA A 151 -14.79 -7.81 -18.60
CA ALA A 151 -13.34 -7.73 -18.74
C ALA A 151 -12.58 -8.93 -18.11
N GLY A 152 -13.22 -10.08 -17.94
CA GLY A 152 -12.60 -11.29 -17.40
C GLY A 152 -12.75 -11.42 -15.87
N PRO A 153 -12.02 -12.37 -15.24
CA PRO A 153 -12.18 -12.67 -13.82
C PRO A 153 -11.80 -11.48 -12.93
N ILE A 154 -12.44 -11.39 -11.76
CA ILE A 154 -12.11 -10.40 -10.72
C ILE A 154 -10.91 -10.96 -9.96
N ALA A 155 -9.81 -10.21 -9.93
CA ALA A 155 -8.63 -10.60 -9.15
C ALA A 155 -8.94 -10.55 -7.65
N ASN A 156 -8.39 -11.50 -6.88
CA ASN A 156 -8.60 -11.61 -5.42
C ASN A 156 -10.08 -11.64 -5.02
N LEU A 157 -10.92 -12.33 -5.81
CA LEU A 157 -12.37 -12.35 -5.63
C LEU A 157 -12.77 -12.79 -4.23
N ASP A 158 -12.07 -13.74 -3.66
CA ASP A 158 -12.24 -14.23 -2.29
C ASP A 158 -12.20 -13.08 -1.25
N LEU A 159 -11.17 -12.26 -1.30
CA LEU A 159 -11.00 -11.11 -0.39
C LEU A 159 -11.99 -9.98 -0.71
N VAL A 160 -12.23 -9.73 -1.99
CA VAL A 160 -13.21 -8.70 -2.42
C VAL A 160 -14.61 -9.03 -1.92
N GLN A 161 -15.03 -10.28 -2.04
CA GLN A 161 -16.33 -10.73 -1.53
C GLN A 161 -16.41 -10.61 -0.01
N ALA A 162 -15.38 -11.07 0.71
CA ALA A 162 -15.33 -11.00 2.16
C ALA A 162 -15.37 -9.55 2.67
N LEU A 163 -14.55 -8.68 2.08
CA LEU A 163 -14.48 -7.26 2.47
C LEU A 163 -15.79 -6.52 2.12
N TYR A 164 -16.38 -6.79 0.96
CA TYR A 164 -17.65 -6.19 0.59
C TYR A 164 -18.78 -6.64 1.53
N ALA A 165 -18.87 -7.93 1.85
CA ALA A 165 -19.85 -8.45 2.80
C ALA A 165 -19.69 -7.80 4.19
N LYS A 166 -18.45 -7.66 4.66
CA LYS A 166 -18.13 -6.98 5.91
C LYS A 166 -18.53 -5.50 5.87
N ALA A 167 -18.24 -4.79 4.79
CA ALA A 167 -18.63 -3.39 4.62
C ALA A 167 -20.16 -3.20 4.63
N GLN A 168 -20.92 -4.16 4.09
CA GLN A 168 -22.39 -4.14 4.18
C GLN A 168 -22.92 -4.38 5.62
N GLN A 169 -22.21 -5.16 6.42
CA GLN A 169 -22.54 -5.43 7.82
C GLN A 169 -22.11 -4.31 8.77
N ARG A 170 -21.21 -3.45 8.34
CA ARG A 170 -20.59 -2.37 9.10
C ARG A 170 -20.83 -0.99 8.44
N PRO A 171 -22.10 -0.56 8.31
CA PRO A 171 -22.42 0.71 7.63
C PRO A 171 -21.90 1.96 8.34
N GLU A 172 -21.50 1.84 9.61
CA GLU A 172 -20.83 2.88 10.40
C GLU A 172 -19.39 3.12 9.97
N LEU A 173 -18.75 2.17 9.27
CA LEU A 173 -17.38 2.33 8.76
C LEU A 173 -17.40 2.97 7.37
N ARG A 174 -16.53 3.96 7.17
CA ARG A 174 -16.38 4.67 5.90
C ARG A 174 -14.99 4.44 5.33
N LEU A 175 -14.89 3.67 4.25
CA LEU A 175 -13.63 3.45 3.55
C LEU A 175 -13.26 4.68 2.70
N ARG A 176 -12.07 5.25 2.92
CA ARG A 176 -11.54 6.40 2.21
C ARG A 176 -10.12 6.17 1.72
N TRP A 177 -9.84 6.68 0.54
CA TRP A 177 -8.49 6.77 0.02
C TRP A 177 -7.72 7.91 0.70
N ILE A 178 -6.46 7.63 1.06
CA ILE A 178 -5.48 8.61 1.51
C ILE A 178 -4.29 8.55 0.55
N ARG A 179 -3.56 9.66 0.38
CA ARG A 179 -2.40 9.66 -0.49
C ARG A 179 -1.19 9.10 0.24
N ALA A 180 -0.49 8.14 -0.41
CA ALA A 180 0.75 7.57 0.10
C ALA A 180 1.87 8.62 0.21
N HIS A 181 2.78 8.43 1.17
CA HIS A 181 4.04 9.17 1.32
C HIS A 181 3.91 10.71 1.36
N GLU A 182 2.80 11.23 1.86
CA GLU A 182 2.60 12.67 2.15
C GLU A 182 2.79 13.02 3.64
N GLY A 183 3.49 12.16 4.40
CA GLY A 183 3.79 12.41 5.81
C GLY A 183 2.60 12.20 6.76
N SER A 184 1.57 11.46 6.31
CA SER A 184 0.49 11.02 7.19
C SER A 184 1.02 10.00 8.19
N ARG A 185 1.17 10.42 9.47
CA ARG A 185 1.76 9.63 10.56
C ARG A 185 1.27 8.20 10.60
N TRP A 186 -0.02 8.01 10.52
CA TRP A 186 -0.64 6.71 10.71
C TRP A 186 -0.67 5.87 9.45
N ASN A 187 -0.63 6.49 8.25
CA ASN A 187 -0.42 5.75 7.02
C ASN A 187 1.01 5.20 6.94
N GLU A 188 2.02 6.02 7.26
CA GLU A 188 3.42 5.57 7.35
C GLU A 188 3.59 4.50 8.46
N TYR A 189 2.82 4.57 9.54
CA TYR A 189 2.80 3.53 10.57
C TYR A 189 2.25 2.20 10.05
N ALA A 190 1.15 2.23 9.30
CA ALA A 190 0.57 1.04 8.67
C ALA A 190 1.53 0.42 7.63
N ASP A 191 2.24 1.25 6.83
CA ASP A 191 3.31 0.81 5.93
C ASP A 191 4.45 0.12 6.71
N ALA A 192 4.90 0.72 7.80
CA ALA A 192 5.89 0.09 8.67
C ALA A 192 5.41 -1.26 9.24
N LEU A 193 4.14 -1.41 9.58
CA LEU A 193 3.57 -2.69 9.99
C LEU A 193 3.54 -3.70 8.83
N SER A 194 3.16 -3.26 7.62
CA SER A 194 3.09 -4.11 6.43
C SER A 194 4.44 -4.72 6.03
N THR A 195 5.53 -4.00 6.34
CA THR A 195 6.92 -4.42 6.06
C THR A 195 7.61 -5.08 7.24
N ALA A 196 6.94 -5.21 8.39
CA ALA A 196 7.53 -5.77 9.63
C ALA A 196 8.13 -7.17 9.46
N TYR A 197 7.60 -7.97 8.53
CA TYR A 197 8.13 -9.31 8.23
C TYR A 197 9.56 -9.32 7.69
N ARG A 198 10.08 -8.18 7.24
CA ARG A 198 11.47 -8.00 6.75
C ARG A 198 12.45 -7.67 7.86
N ARG A 199 11.96 -7.34 9.05
CA ARG A 199 12.76 -6.86 10.18
C ARG A 199 12.73 -7.84 11.34
N SER A 200 13.79 -7.80 12.16
CA SER A 200 13.85 -8.52 13.44
C SER A 200 13.22 -7.74 14.60
N VAL A 201 12.87 -6.46 14.38
CA VAL A 201 12.25 -5.54 15.37
C VAL A 201 11.07 -4.85 14.70
N LEU A 202 9.98 -4.71 15.44
CA LEU A 202 8.77 -4.02 14.99
C LEU A 202 8.98 -2.50 14.86
#